data_a2b82687cf091fdaf06fd867cd0ccf6f
#
_entry.id   a2b82687cf091fdaf06fd867cd0ccf6f
#
_cell.length_a   1.000
_cell.length_b   1.000
_cell.length_c   1.000
_cell.angle_alpha   90.00
_cell.angle_beta   90.00
_cell.angle_gamma   90.00
#
_symmetry.space_group_name_H-M   'P 1'
#
loop_
_entity.id
_entity.type
_entity.pdbx_description
1 polymer ?
#
loop_
_entity_poly.entity_id
_entity_poly.type
_entity_poly.pdbx_seq_one_letter_code
_entity_poly.pdbx_strand_id
1 'polypeptide(L)'
;MSLLVWNCRGLGNPRIVKELGDYIQAKDPTVVFLAETWADNARLDQVLCNFDFRNKWSVESGNKGGGLVLLWKEEIKITVEDSSKYCIDVLVEKNTPRE
;
A
#
# COMPACT_ATOMS: atom_id res chain seq x y z
N MET A 1 3.36 15.23 -5.92
CA MET A 1 3.28 13.86 -5.44
C MET A 1 3.04 13.86 -3.93
N SER A 2 2.13 13.06 -3.43
CA SER A 2 1.89 12.94 -2.00
C SER A 2 2.01 11.49 -1.55
N LEU A 3 2.45 11.29 -0.33
CA LEU A 3 2.70 9.99 0.26
C LEU A 3 1.89 9.85 1.55
N LEU A 4 1.11 8.79 1.66
CA LEU A 4 0.41 8.43 2.88
C LEU A 4 1.10 7.21 3.49
N VAL A 5 1.58 7.35 4.71
CA VAL A 5 2.20 6.26 5.48
C VAL A 5 1.35 6.02 6.72
N TRP A 6 0.93 4.78 6.93
CA TRP A 6 0.04 4.48 8.04
C TRP A 6 0.30 3.10 8.60
N ASN A 7 0.39 3.03 9.92
CA ASN A 7 0.46 1.78 10.66
C ASN A 7 -0.98 1.38 11.00
N CYS A 8 -1.57 0.48 10.22
CA CYS A 8 -3.00 0.24 10.26
C CYS A 8 -3.45 -0.78 11.32
N ARG A 9 -2.57 -1.62 11.80
CA ARG A 9 -2.86 -2.60 12.85
C ARG A 9 -4.07 -3.48 12.57
N GLY A 10 -4.12 -4.02 11.35
CA GLY A 10 -5.11 -5.04 11.00
C GLY A 10 -6.13 -4.61 9.97
N LEU A 11 -5.87 -4.96 8.71
CA LEU A 11 -6.81 -4.74 7.61
C LEU A 11 -7.97 -5.75 7.59
N GLY A 12 -7.96 -6.71 8.53
CA GLY A 12 -9.11 -7.60 8.70
C GLY A 12 -10.30 -6.93 9.38
N ASN A 13 -10.09 -5.79 10.01
CA ASN A 13 -11.13 -5.05 10.73
C ASN A 13 -11.82 -4.07 9.80
N PRO A 14 -13.14 -4.19 9.56
CA PRO A 14 -13.86 -3.26 8.67
C PRO A 14 -13.74 -1.79 9.06
N ARG A 15 -13.62 -1.52 10.35
CA ARG A 15 -13.43 -0.15 10.86
C ARG A 15 -12.12 0.46 10.37
N ILE A 16 -11.06 -0.34 10.35
CA ILE A 16 -9.75 0.08 9.86
C ILE A 16 -9.80 0.31 8.35
N VAL A 17 -10.47 -0.56 7.62
CA VAL A 17 -10.67 -0.41 6.17
C VAL A 17 -11.41 0.89 5.86
N LYS A 18 -12.44 1.21 6.65
CA LYS A 18 -13.20 2.44 6.47
C LYS A 18 -12.31 3.66 6.72
N GLU A 19 -11.51 3.65 7.77
CA GLU A 19 -10.58 4.75 8.07
C GLU A 19 -9.57 4.94 6.94
N LEU A 20 -9.05 3.85 6.40
CA LEU A 20 -8.13 3.91 5.26
C LEU A 20 -8.80 4.58 4.05
N GLY A 21 -10.03 4.18 3.74
CA GLY A 21 -10.80 4.79 2.65
C GLY A 21 -11.01 6.27 2.85
N ASP A 22 -11.32 6.69 4.07
CA ASP A 22 -11.52 8.10 4.41
C ASP A 22 -10.22 8.91 4.22
N TYR A 23 -9.07 8.36 4.64
CA TYR A 23 -7.78 9.02 4.43
C TYR A 23 -7.43 9.13 2.95
N ILE A 24 -7.64 8.07 2.20
CA ILE A 24 -7.34 8.07 0.76
C ILE A 24 -8.21 9.10 0.05
N GLN A 25 -9.50 9.15 0.37
CA GLN A 25 -10.41 10.11 -0.23
C GLN A 25 -10.03 11.55 0.14
N ALA A 26 -9.70 11.80 1.39
CA ALA A 26 -9.38 13.14 1.88
C ALA A 26 -8.06 13.67 1.36
N LYS A 27 -7.05 12.81 1.24
CA LYS A 27 -5.68 13.21 0.89
C LYS A 27 -5.32 12.98 -0.57
N ASP A 28 -6.04 12.13 -1.25
CA ASP A 28 -5.79 11.74 -2.65
C ASP A 28 -4.29 11.46 -2.87
N PRO A 29 -3.69 10.52 -2.11
CA PRO A 29 -2.26 10.30 -2.21
C PRO A 29 -1.86 9.60 -3.50
N THR A 30 -0.66 9.90 -3.98
CA THR A 30 -0.07 9.21 -5.13
C THR A 30 0.49 7.85 -4.73
N VAL A 31 1.03 7.77 -3.51
CA VAL A 31 1.63 6.56 -2.95
C VAL A 31 1.05 6.31 -1.57
N VAL A 32 0.70 5.05 -1.29
CA VAL A 32 0.24 4.64 0.04
C VAL A 32 1.14 3.52 0.52
N PHE A 33 1.70 3.67 1.71
CA PHE A 33 2.46 2.62 2.38
C PHE A 33 1.76 2.25 3.69
N LEU A 34 1.40 0.98 3.82
CA LEU A 34 0.71 0.45 5.00
C LEU A 34 1.61 -0.56 5.70
N ALA A 35 1.74 -0.39 7.01
CA ALA A 35 2.45 -1.34 7.86
C ALA A 35 1.47 -2.01 8.82
N GLU A 36 1.86 -3.15 9.36
CA GLU A 36 1.05 -3.91 10.32
C GLU A 36 -0.32 -4.26 9.71
N THR A 37 -0.32 -4.80 8.49
CA THR A 37 -1.57 -5.16 7.81
C THR A 37 -2.26 -6.36 8.45
N TRP A 38 -1.49 -7.25 9.07
CA TRP A 38 -1.99 -8.47 9.71
C TRP A 38 -2.91 -9.27 8.76
N ALA A 39 -2.52 -9.34 7.50
CA ALA A 39 -3.34 -9.96 6.46
C ALA A 39 -2.47 -10.74 5.49
N ASP A 40 -3.04 -11.82 4.94
CA ASP A 40 -2.44 -12.55 3.85
C ASP A 40 -2.80 -11.90 2.51
N ASN A 41 -2.25 -12.42 1.42
CA ASN A 41 -2.48 -11.84 0.10
C ASN A 41 -3.94 -11.91 -0.33
N ALA A 42 -4.66 -12.96 0.03
CA ALA A 42 -6.08 -13.09 -0.31
C ALA A 42 -6.91 -11.98 0.34
N ARG A 43 -6.65 -11.70 1.61
CA ARG A 43 -7.34 -10.63 2.33
C ARG A 43 -6.94 -9.25 1.80
N LEU A 44 -5.65 -9.06 1.50
CA LEU A 44 -5.18 -7.81 0.92
C LEU A 44 -5.87 -7.53 -0.41
N ASP A 45 -5.96 -8.51 -1.29
CA ASP A 45 -6.63 -8.34 -2.57
C ASP A 45 -8.11 -7.99 -2.39
N GLN A 46 -8.77 -8.65 -1.45
CA GLN A 46 -10.18 -8.40 -1.16
C GLN A 46 -10.42 -6.96 -0.68
N VAL A 47 -9.56 -6.46 0.19
CA VAL A 47 -9.68 -5.12 0.75
C VAL A 47 -9.26 -4.06 -0.25
N LEU A 48 -8.12 -4.27 -0.92
CA LEU A 48 -7.48 -3.25 -1.73
C LEU A 48 -8.13 -3.08 -3.11
N CYS A 49 -8.93 -4.04 -3.57
CA CYS A 49 -9.64 -3.91 -4.83
C CYS A 49 -10.66 -2.77 -4.83
N ASN A 50 -11.03 -2.27 -3.65
CA ASN A 50 -11.95 -1.14 -3.52
C ASN A 50 -11.30 0.22 -3.75
N PHE A 51 -9.97 0.25 -3.85
CA PHE A 51 -9.22 1.50 -4.01
C PHE A 51 -8.63 1.59 -5.42
N ASP A 52 -8.55 2.81 -5.93
CA ASP A 52 -8.11 3.07 -7.29
C ASP A 52 -6.59 3.20 -7.39
N PHE A 53 -5.89 2.11 -7.08
CA PHE A 53 -4.44 2.00 -7.28
C PHE A 53 -4.18 0.81 -8.18
N ARG A 54 -3.55 1.05 -9.33
CA ARG A 54 -3.27 -0.01 -10.29
C ARG A 54 -2.04 -0.82 -9.96
N ASN A 55 -1.17 -0.29 -9.12
CA ASN A 55 0.10 -0.91 -8.80
C ASN A 55 0.15 -1.24 -7.32
N LYS A 56 0.59 -2.44 -7.01
CA LYS A 56 0.65 -2.94 -5.65
C LYS A 56 1.86 -3.84 -5.47
N TRP A 57 2.50 -3.71 -4.34
CA TRP A 57 3.49 -4.67 -3.85
C TRP A 57 3.17 -4.97 -2.39
N SER A 58 3.15 -6.24 -2.01
CA SER A 58 2.80 -6.62 -0.64
C SER A 58 3.79 -7.64 -0.09
N VAL A 59 3.98 -7.55 1.23
CA VAL A 59 4.67 -8.57 2.03
C VAL A 59 3.65 -9.10 3.02
N GLU A 60 3.36 -10.39 2.97
CA GLU A 60 2.35 -10.99 3.83
C GLU A 60 2.76 -10.93 5.30
N SER A 61 1.75 -10.85 6.18
CA SER A 61 1.97 -10.95 7.61
C SER A 61 2.39 -12.37 7.98
N GLY A 62 3.30 -12.45 8.97
CA GLY A 62 3.64 -13.74 9.59
C GLY A 62 2.68 -14.11 10.70
N ASN A 63 2.99 -15.21 11.39
CA ASN A 63 2.16 -15.71 12.50
C ASN A 63 2.10 -14.76 13.69
N LYS A 64 3.03 -13.83 13.79
CA LYS A 64 3.13 -12.88 14.90
C LYS A 64 2.76 -11.46 14.52
N GLY A 65 2.00 -11.28 13.44
CA GLY A 65 1.64 -9.96 12.95
C GLY A 65 2.55 -9.49 11.82
N GLY A 66 2.67 -8.20 11.64
CA GLY A 66 3.43 -7.59 10.56
C GLY A 66 2.62 -7.45 9.27
N GLY A 67 3.31 -7.45 8.16
CA GLY A 67 2.71 -7.26 6.84
C GLY A 67 2.86 -5.83 6.34
N LEU A 68 3.26 -5.69 5.08
CA LEU A 68 3.50 -4.41 4.43
C LEU A 68 2.78 -4.35 3.10
N VAL A 69 2.28 -3.19 2.74
CA VAL A 69 1.69 -2.96 1.41
C VAL A 69 2.15 -1.61 0.89
N LEU A 70 2.53 -1.59 -0.37
CA LEU A 70 2.83 -0.37 -1.11
C LEU A 70 1.87 -0.30 -2.29
N LEU A 71 1.17 0.82 -2.41
CA LEU A 71 0.24 1.09 -3.50
C LEU A 71 0.65 2.39 -4.18
N TRP A 72 0.52 2.44 -5.51
CA TRP A 72 0.86 3.68 -6.22
C TRP A 72 0.06 3.84 -7.50
N LYS A 73 -0.09 5.09 -7.92
CA LYS A 73 -0.78 5.46 -9.15
C LYS A 73 0.17 5.44 -10.35
N GLU A 74 -0.39 5.39 -11.54
CA GLU A 74 0.37 5.29 -12.78
C GLU A 74 1.27 6.49 -13.09
N GLU A 75 1.03 7.62 -12.46
CA GLU A 75 1.82 8.83 -12.70
C GLU A 75 3.26 8.74 -12.19
N ILE A 76 3.57 7.72 -11.43
CA ILE A 76 4.94 7.43 -11.01
C ILE A 76 5.29 5.99 -11.31
N LYS A 77 6.58 5.75 -11.45
CA LYS A 77 7.13 4.41 -11.62
C LYS A 77 7.87 4.02 -10.35
N ILE A 78 7.48 2.90 -9.78
CA ILE A 78 8.18 2.34 -8.62
C ILE A 78 8.78 1.00 -9.01
N THR A 79 10.07 0.86 -8.76
CA THR A 79 10.78 -0.40 -8.92
C THR A 79 11.13 -0.90 -7.53
N VAL A 80 10.61 -2.08 -7.18
CA VAL A 80 10.96 -2.70 -5.90
C VAL A 80 12.31 -3.38 -6.07
N GLU A 81 13.30 -2.89 -5.34
CA GLU A 81 14.66 -3.41 -5.42
C GLU A 81 14.91 -4.53 -4.42
N ASP A 82 14.30 -4.43 -3.25
CA ASP A 82 14.39 -5.44 -2.21
C ASP A 82 13.20 -5.32 -1.27
N SER A 83 12.83 -6.43 -0.65
CA SER A 83 11.77 -6.41 0.35
C SER A 83 12.03 -7.45 1.42
N SER A 84 11.59 -7.14 2.63
CA SER A 84 11.69 -8.02 3.78
C SER A 84 10.43 -7.90 4.63
N LYS A 85 10.41 -8.56 5.78
CA LYS A 85 9.30 -8.44 6.72
C LYS A 85 9.12 -7.03 7.26
N TYR A 86 10.16 -6.20 7.21
CA TYR A 86 10.19 -4.92 7.90
C TYR A 86 10.33 -3.74 6.97
N CYS A 87 10.73 -3.96 5.72
CA CYS A 87 10.91 -2.83 4.82
C CYS A 87 10.73 -3.25 3.36
N ILE A 88 10.39 -2.25 2.54
CA ILE A 88 10.38 -2.37 1.09
C ILE A 88 11.29 -1.27 0.56
N ASP A 89 12.35 -1.68 -0.13
CA ASP A 89 13.34 -0.77 -0.71
C ASP A 89 12.95 -0.53 -2.17
N VAL A 90 12.69 0.72 -2.53
CA VAL A 90 12.18 1.04 -3.84
C VAL A 90 12.91 2.22 -4.46
N LEU A 91 12.97 2.21 -5.79
CA LEU A 91 13.37 3.36 -6.57
C LEU A 91 12.10 4.01 -7.13
N VAL A 92 11.92 5.29 -6.88
CA VAL A 92 10.75 6.04 -7.33
C VAL A 92 11.16 7.00 -8.44
N GLU A 93 10.48 6.91 -9.57
CA GLU A 93 10.73 7.79 -10.71
C GLU A 93 9.43 8.41 -11.17
N LYS A 94 9.49 9.66 -11.58
CA LYS A 94 8.33 10.31 -12.17
C LYS A 94 8.10 9.75 -13.57
N ASN A 95 6.85 9.32 -13.82
CA ASN A 95 6.47 8.76 -15.10
C ASN A 95 6.09 9.92 -16.04
N THR A 96 7.06 10.39 -16.81
CA THR A 96 6.80 11.49 -17.74
C THR A 96 6.42 10.93 -19.11
N PRO A 97 5.39 11.51 -19.75
CA PRO A 97 5.06 11.10 -21.11
C PRO A 97 6.23 11.38 -22.05
N ARG A 98 6.48 10.47 -22.96
CA ARG A 98 7.45 10.70 -24.02
C ARG A 98 6.82 11.55 -25.10
N GLU A 99 7.60 12.46 -25.57
CA GLU A 99 7.20 13.27 -26.70
C GLU A 99 7.55 12.61 -28.03
#